data_ec6653ab59f6afeb440f04cf227a31d6
#
_entry.id   ec6653ab59f6afeb440f04cf227a31d6
#
_cell.length_a   1.000
_cell.length_b   1.000
_cell.length_c   1.000
_cell.angle_alpha   90.00
_cell.angle_beta   90.00
_cell.angle_gamma   90.00
#
_symmetry.space_group_name_H-M   'P 1'
#
loop_
_entity.id
_entity.type
_entity.pdbx_description
1 polymer ?
#
loop_
_entity_poly.entity_id
_entity_poly.type
_entity_poly.pdbx_seq_one_letter_code
_entity_poly.pdbx_strand_id
1 'polypeptide(L)'
;MLTNSLESYRRIVGGLEPLAPEESERLAGLAKAGAREARRELIERHLWIVVETARFFAAPFGLVQGSRLISAGNRALIRAATAYRPWCDGGFVEFAISEIMAAMREEFVAAA
;
A
#
# COMPACT_ATOMS: atom_id res chain seq x y z
N MET A 1 -13.38 -16.36 -5.12
CA MET A 1 -12.84 -15.88 -6.37
C MET A 1 -12.02 -14.64 -6.14
N LEU A 2 -10.92 -14.50 -6.88
CA LEU A 2 -9.99 -13.41 -6.73
C LEU A 2 -10.65 -12.04 -6.84
N THR A 3 -11.46 -11.85 -7.87
CA THR A 3 -12.14 -10.58 -8.14
C THR A 3 -13.05 -10.18 -6.98
N ASN A 4 -13.82 -11.13 -6.47
CA ASN A 4 -14.74 -10.85 -5.37
C ASN A 4 -14.01 -10.46 -4.10
N SER A 5 -12.88 -11.11 -3.83
CA SER A 5 -12.06 -10.83 -2.66
C SER A 5 -11.50 -9.40 -2.72
N LEU A 6 -10.97 -9.01 -3.88
CA LEU A 6 -10.45 -7.66 -4.09
C LEU A 6 -11.55 -6.61 -4.04
N GLU A 7 -12.70 -6.91 -4.64
CA GLU A 7 -13.85 -6.01 -4.62
C GLU A 7 -14.34 -5.75 -3.19
N SER A 8 -14.44 -6.81 -2.39
CA SER A 8 -14.86 -6.69 -1.00
C SER A 8 -13.89 -5.86 -0.19
N TYR A 9 -12.59 -6.12 -0.36
CA TYR A 9 -11.56 -5.38 0.33
C TYR A 9 -11.58 -3.90 -0.07
N ARG A 10 -11.71 -3.64 -1.35
CA ARG A 10 -11.78 -2.28 -1.88
C ARG A 10 -12.98 -1.53 -1.32
N ARG A 11 -14.12 -2.20 -1.16
CA ARG A 11 -15.31 -1.59 -0.60
C ARG A 11 -15.09 -1.15 0.84
N ILE A 12 -14.38 -1.96 1.61
CA ILE A 12 -14.07 -1.65 3.00
C ILE A 12 -13.15 -0.44 3.11
N VAL A 13 -12.05 -0.44 2.34
CA VAL A 13 -11.06 0.66 2.41
C VAL A 13 -11.45 1.85 1.54
N GLY A 14 -12.26 1.63 0.53
CA GLY A 14 -12.65 2.66 -0.44
C GLY A 14 -13.62 3.68 0.09
N GLY A 15 -14.13 3.49 1.32
CA GLY A 15 -14.95 4.49 1.97
C GLY A 15 -14.16 5.70 2.42
N LEU A 16 -12.81 5.59 2.37
CA LEU A 16 -11.93 6.69 2.71
C LEU A 16 -11.36 7.28 1.43
N GLU A 17 -11.53 8.57 1.23
CA GLU A 17 -10.97 9.23 0.06
C GLU A 17 -9.46 9.31 0.15
N PRO A 18 -8.76 9.21 -0.99
CA PRO A 18 -7.32 9.41 -1.00
C PRO A 18 -6.95 10.80 -0.46
N LEU A 19 -5.90 10.85 0.32
CA LEU A 19 -5.41 12.11 0.85
C LEU A 19 -4.73 12.94 -0.23
N ALA A 20 -4.84 14.26 -0.10
CA ALA A 20 -4.03 15.16 -0.91
C ALA A 20 -2.56 14.90 -0.59
N PRO A 21 -1.65 15.10 -1.56
CA PRO A 21 -0.22 14.84 -1.32
C PRO A 21 0.34 15.58 -0.11
N GLU A 22 -0.09 16.81 0.13
CA GLU A 22 0.37 17.61 1.27
C GLU A 22 -0.02 16.97 2.59
N GLU A 23 -1.21 16.38 2.65
CA GLU A 23 -1.69 15.73 3.85
C GLU A 23 -0.93 14.44 4.11
N SER A 24 -0.65 13.67 3.06
CA SER A 24 0.18 12.48 3.18
C SER A 24 1.57 12.83 3.74
N GLU A 25 2.16 13.93 3.24
CA GLU A 25 3.47 14.37 3.71
C GLU A 25 3.41 14.83 5.17
N ARG A 26 2.34 15.52 5.55
CA ARG A 26 2.16 15.96 6.93
C ARG A 26 2.12 14.75 7.88
N LEU A 27 1.31 13.75 7.53
CA LEU A 27 1.20 12.54 8.34
C LEU A 27 2.51 11.77 8.40
N ALA A 28 3.21 11.71 7.26
CA ALA A 28 4.51 11.02 7.20
C ALA A 28 5.52 11.69 8.11
N GLY A 29 5.53 13.02 8.14
CA GLY A 29 6.42 13.78 9.02
C GLY A 29 6.11 13.53 10.49
N LEU A 30 4.84 13.55 10.86
CA LEU A 30 4.40 13.28 12.22
C LEU A 30 4.73 11.84 12.65
N ALA A 31 4.51 10.89 11.74
CA ALA A 31 4.84 9.49 12.01
C ALA A 31 6.33 9.32 12.24
N LYS A 32 7.15 10.00 11.45
CA LYS A 32 8.61 9.96 11.57
C LYS A 32 9.05 10.53 12.91
N ALA A 33 8.32 11.51 13.42
CA ALA A 33 8.59 12.11 14.72
C ALA A 33 8.08 11.25 15.89
N GLY A 34 7.44 10.12 15.60
CA GLY A 34 7.01 9.20 16.63
C GLY A 34 5.52 9.23 16.98
N ALA A 35 4.71 9.96 16.22
CA ALA A 35 3.27 10.03 16.48
C ALA A 35 2.57 8.77 15.95
N ARG A 36 2.19 7.90 16.87
CA ARG A 36 1.55 6.62 16.54
C ARG A 36 0.24 6.79 15.77
N GLU A 37 -0.57 7.74 16.17
CA GLU A 37 -1.85 8.01 15.53
C GLU A 37 -1.65 8.44 14.08
N ALA A 38 -0.67 9.29 13.83
CA ALA A 38 -0.35 9.75 12.48
C ALA A 38 0.14 8.58 11.62
N ARG A 39 0.97 7.71 12.19
CA ARG A 39 1.47 6.53 11.47
C ARG A 39 0.33 5.60 11.09
N ARG A 40 -0.58 5.36 12.02
CA ARG A 40 -1.74 4.51 11.79
C ARG A 40 -2.63 5.09 10.69
N GLU A 41 -2.91 6.37 10.77
CA GLU A 41 -3.73 7.04 9.76
C GLU A 41 -3.04 7.02 8.40
N LEU A 42 -1.74 7.23 8.38
CA LEU A 42 -0.95 7.16 7.15
C LEU A 42 -1.12 5.81 6.46
N ILE A 43 -1.02 4.74 7.24
CA ILE A 43 -1.19 3.38 6.69
C ILE A 43 -2.62 3.17 6.21
N GLU A 44 -3.60 3.47 7.05
CA GLU A 44 -5.02 3.22 6.72
C GLU A 44 -5.47 4.01 5.50
N ARG A 45 -5.03 5.26 5.38
CA ARG A 45 -5.45 6.12 4.28
C ARG A 45 -4.74 5.81 2.96
N HIS A 46 -3.76 4.90 2.97
CA HIS A 46 -3.04 4.49 1.76
C HIS A 46 -3.23 3.02 1.41
N LEU A 47 -4.14 2.32 2.10
CA LEU A 47 -4.46 0.92 1.77
C LEU A 47 -5.00 0.77 0.35
N TRP A 48 -5.60 1.84 -0.20
CA TRP A 48 -6.10 1.80 -1.57
C TRP A 48 -5.00 1.48 -2.59
N ILE A 49 -3.76 1.89 -2.30
CA ILE A 49 -2.63 1.60 -3.18
C ILE A 49 -2.41 0.09 -3.28
N VAL A 50 -2.49 -0.59 -2.13
CA VAL A 50 -2.31 -2.04 -2.08
C VAL A 50 -3.36 -2.73 -2.94
N VAL A 51 -4.63 -2.33 -2.80
CA VAL A 51 -5.73 -2.95 -3.53
C VAL A 51 -5.57 -2.73 -5.04
N GLU A 52 -5.29 -1.50 -5.45
CA GLU A 52 -5.15 -1.18 -6.88
C GLU A 52 -3.95 -1.89 -7.48
N THR A 53 -2.83 -1.95 -6.76
CA THR A 53 -1.64 -2.64 -7.26
C THR A 53 -1.87 -4.14 -7.35
N ALA A 54 -2.57 -4.73 -6.37
CA ALA A 54 -2.90 -6.15 -6.40
C ALA A 54 -3.75 -6.49 -7.61
N ARG A 55 -4.71 -5.63 -7.95
CA ARG A 55 -5.54 -5.83 -9.14
C ARG A 55 -4.71 -5.84 -10.42
N PHE A 56 -3.76 -4.94 -10.50
CA PHE A 56 -2.86 -4.86 -11.65
C PHE A 56 -2.07 -6.15 -11.83
N PHE A 57 -1.51 -6.70 -10.76
CA PHE A 57 -0.71 -7.92 -10.84
C PHE A 57 -1.55 -9.17 -11.04
N ALA A 58 -2.75 -9.22 -10.47
CA ALA A 58 -3.58 -10.41 -10.54
C ALA A 58 -4.27 -10.58 -11.88
N ALA A 59 -4.69 -9.48 -12.50
CA ALA A 59 -5.57 -9.49 -13.66
C ALA A 59 -5.04 -10.27 -14.87
N PRO A 60 -3.78 -10.08 -15.30
CA PRO A 60 -3.32 -10.71 -16.56
C PRO A 60 -3.06 -12.21 -16.45
N PHE A 61 -2.67 -12.70 -15.28
CA PHE A 61 -2.10 -14.04 -15.20
C PHE A 61 -2.87 -15.01 -14.31
N GLY A 62 -3.49 -14.51 -13.25
CA GLY A 62 -4.21 -15.37 -12.33
C GLY A 62 -3.33 -16.35 -11.56
N LEU A 63 -2.02 -16.18 -11.61
CA LEU A 63 -1.07 -17.12 -11.00
C LEU A 63 -0.91 -16.91 -9.50
N VAL A 64 -1.13 -15.68 -9.03
CA VAL A 64 -0.97 -15.32 -7.62
C VAL A 64 -2.31 -14.89 -7.07
N GLN A 65 -2.69 -15.46 -5.93
CA GLN A 65 -3.95 -15.11 -5.29
C GLN A 65 -3.93 -13.69 -4.76
N GLY A 66 -5.05 -12.99 -4.93
CA GLY A 66 -5.17 -11.61 -4.48
C GLY A 66 -4.88 -11.43 -3.00
N SER A 67 -5.28 -12.40 -2.17
CA SER A 67 -5.04 -12.34 -0.74
C SER A 67 -3.54 -12.36 -0.41
N ARG A 68 -2.75 -13.11 -1.15
CA ARG A 68 -1.29 -13.15 -0.97
C ARG A 68 -0.65 -11.84 -1.38
N LEU A 69 -1.10 -11.27 -2.49
CA LEU A 69 -0.60 -9.97 -2.95
C LEU A 69 -0.95 -8.87 -1.97
N ILE A 70 -2.19 -8.87 -1.47
CA ILE A 70 -2.62 -7.87 -0.49
C ILE A 70 -1.81 -7.98 0.79
N SER A 71 -1.57 -9.20 1.28
CA SER A 71 -0.74 -9.39 2.47
C SER A 71 0.67 -8.86 2.28
N ALA A 72 1.29 -9.17 1.15
CA ALA A 72 2.63 -8.68 0.82
C ALA A 72 2.64 -7.16 0.72
N GLY A 73 1.64 -6.59 0.06
CA GLY A 73 1.51 -5.15 -0.10
C GLY A 73 1.28 -4.42 1.22
N ASN A 74 0.46 -5.00 2.09
CA ASN A 74 0.20 -4.41 3.39
C ASN A 74 1.48 -4.36 4.23
N ARG A 75 2.25 -5.43 4.23
CA ARG A 75 3.53 -5.45 4.94
C ARG A 75 4.49 -4.40 4.38
N ALA A 76 4.52 -4.26 3.05
CA ALA A 76 5.36 -3.26 2.41
C ALA A 76 4.93 -1.83 2.77
N LEU A 77 3.62 -1.59 2.82
CA LEU A 77 3.09 -0.29 3.20
C LEU A 77 3.47 0.07 4.65
N ILE A 78 3.37 -0.91 5.54
CA ILE A 78 3.76 -0.71 6.95
C ILE A 78 5.25 -0.37 7.03
N ARG A 79 6.09 -1.10 6.30
CA ARG A 79 7.52 -0.81 6.25
C ARG A 79 7.79 0.58 5.67
N ALA A 80 7.06 0.94 4.61
CA ALA A 80 7.22 2.26 3.98
C ALA A 80 6.90 3.38 4.95
N ALA A 81 5.84 3.22 5.75
CA ALA A 81 5.46 4.25 6.74
C ALA A 81 6.56 4.47 7.78
N THR A 82 7.37 3.47 8.06
CA THR A 82 8.48 3.57 9.00
C THR A 82 9.76 4.06 8.33
N ALA A 83 10.04 3.57 7.12
CA ALA A 83 11.31 3.80 6.44
C ALA A 83 11.35 5.10 5.62
N TYR A 84 10.22 5.68 5.31
CA TYR A 84 10.16 6.85 4.45
C TYR A 84 10.92 8.04 5.05
N ARG A 85 11.70 8.70 4.20
CA ARG A 85 12.48 9.88 4.58
C ARG A 85 12.00 11.07 3.75
N PRO A 86 11.19 11.97 4.33
CA PRO A 86 10.58 13.06 3.57
C PRO A 86 11.58 13.94 2.82
N TRP A 87 12.79 14.09 3.35
CA TRP A 87 13.81 14.95 2.77
C TRP A 87 14.60 14.28 1.65
N CYS A 88 14.38 13.00 1.40
CA CYS A 88 15.27 12.21 0.55
C CYS A 88 14.54 11.34 -0.46
N ASP A 89 13.38 10.81 -0.12
CA ASP A 89 12.73 9.75 -0.88
C ASP A 89 11.64 10.24 -1.85
N GLY A 90 11.48 11.54 -2.02
CA GLY A 90 10.40 12.09 -2.84
C GLY A 90 9.09 12.10 -2.07
N GLY A 91 7.97 11.96 -2.76
CA GLY A 91 6.67 11.92 -2.09
C GLY A 91 6.39 10.57 -1.45
N PHE A 92 5.61 10.58 -0.36
CA PHE A 92 5.28 9.34 0.33
C PHE A 92 4.53 8.36 -0.58
N VAL A 93 3.57 8.86 -1.36
CA VAL A 93 2.77 8.00 -2.24
C VAL A 93 3.65 7.27 -3.24
N GLU A 94 4.58 7.99 -3.88
CA GLU A 94 5.50 7.41 -4.85
C GLU A 94 6.41 6.38 -4.20
N PHE A 95 6.92 6.70 -3.02
CA PHE A 95 7.77 5.79 -2.25
C PHE A 95 6.99 4.52 -1.88
N ALA A 96 5.77 4.67 -1.39
CA ALA A 96 4.92 3.54 -1.00
C ALA A 96 4.58 2.66 -2.22
N ILE A 97 4.25 3.27 -3.35
CA ILE A 97 3.96 2.53 -4.58
C ILE A 97 5.16 1.66 -4.97
N SER A 98 6.36 2.24 -4.97
CA SER A 98 7.59 1.51 -5.29
C SER A 98 7.78 0.28 -4.39
N GLU A 99 7.60 0.49 -3.09
CA GLU A 99 7.81 -0.59 -2.11
C GLU A 99 6.75 -1.67 -2.24
N ILE A 100 5.51 -1.28 -2.46
CA ILE A 100 4.40 -2.22 -2.62
C ILE A 100 4.59 -3.03 -3.91
N MET A 101 4.93 -2.37 -5.00
CA MET A 101 5.16 -3.07 -6.27
C MET A 101 6.31 -4.06 -6.18
N ALA A 102 7.40 -3.67 -5.51
CA ALA A 102 8.53 -4.56 -5.33
C ALA A 102 8.15 -5.81 -4.54
N ALA A 103 7.38 -5.64 -3.46
CA ALA A 103 6.94 -6.75 -2.63
C ALA A 103 6.01 -7.69 -3.40
N MET A 104 5.10 -7.15 -4.19
CA MET A 104 4.19 -7.97 -4.98
C MET A 104 4.92 -8.70 -6.11
N ARG A 105 5.92 -8.05 -6.70
CA ARG A 105 6.73 -8.68 -7.74
C ARG A 105 7.49 -9.88 -7.18
N GLU A 106 8.02 -9.76 -5.96
CA GLU A 106 8.68 -10.88 -5.29
C GLU A 106 7.72 -12.03 -5.04
N GLU A 107 6.50 -11.74 -4.63
CA GLU A 107 5.48 -12.73 -4.39
C GLU A 107 5.12 -13.44 -5.69
N PHE A 108 5.05 -12.70 -6.78
CA PHE A 108 4.76 -13.21 -8.10
C PHE A 108 5.84 -14.18 -8.56
N VAL A 109 7.09 -13.81 -8.39
CA VAL A 109 8.24 -14.65 -8.74
C VAL A 109 8.25 -15.93 -7.91
N ALA A 110 7.96 -15.82 -6.62
CA ALA A 110 7.93 -16.99 -5.74
C ALA A 110 6.82 -17.97 -6.12
N ALA A 111 5.70 -17.48 -6.68
CA ALA A 111 4.59 -18.32 -7.11
C ALA A 111 4.85 -19.01 -8.45
N ALA A 112 5.71 -18.40 -9.28
CA ALA A 112 6.04 -18.97 -10.58
C ALA A 112 6.99 -20.14 -10.44
#